data_822e167f03144001e950773a71e6dce2
#
_entry.id   822e167f03144001e950773a71e6dce2
#
_cell.length_a   1.000
_cell.length_b   1.000
_cell.length_c   1.000
_cell.angle_alpha   90.00
_cell.angle_beta   90.00
_cell.angle_gamma   90.00
#
_symmetry.space_group_name_H-M   'P 1'
#
loop_
_entity.id
_entity.type
_entity.pdbx_description
1 polymer ?
#
loop_
_entity_poly.entity_id
_entity_poly.type
_entity_poly.pdbx_seq_one_letter_code
_entity_poly.pdbx_strand_id
1 'polypeptide(L)'
;MATNWNAVLNNTNNFNDVLAILKKLLALMGDLSTLDSSEVLLRIDEIINSSVADFNEKQIQAFKDLKEAIEVASAAGAGENGWIDTLVLTLTGENLREFNKKTISTLDCIDDLATTLPWPGRTVNVRSVIKDKHLGGGTFVFSADSSKVPDGYIVVAANGGNWVKITVAFPTIDDFGGLGDDPNYDDADAFIRCALSPYTGSNIYLANRQVEYRINKQVDCKGKGIVGGGFSRQNATAYAMNSLKVRPGDYSNSNTLLNNVAFINVGAEVRDLQLVSEGVSENISGLKVDGYNFTLSN
;
A
#
# COMPACT_ATOMS: atom_id res chain seq x y z
N MET A 1 -31.40 10.09 -15.87
CA MET A 1 -32.10 11.19 -15.15
C MET A 1 -32.10 10.85 -13.67
N ALA A 2 -31.60 11.71 -12.81
CA ALA A 2 -31.66 11.44 -11.37
C ALA A 2 -33.13 11.54 -10.91
N THR A 3 -33.60 10.52 -10.21
CA THR A 3 -34.94 10.50 -9.63
C THR A 3 -35.05 11.64 -8.62
N ASN A 4 -36.00 12.55 -8.83
CA ASN A 4 -36.25 13.64 -7.90
C ASN A 4 -37.02 13.10 -6.67
N TRP A 5 -36.28 12.56 -5.71
CA TRP A 5 -36.83 11.98 -4.48
C TRP A 5 -37.68 12.96 -3.67
N ASN A 6 -37.41 14.27 -3.73
CA ASN A 6 -38.24 15.28 -3.10
C ASN A 6 -39.66 15.32 -3.73
N ALA A 7 -39.77 15.13 -5.05
CA ALA A 7 -41.07 15.04 -5.70
C ALA A 7 -41.81 13.77 -5.38
N VAL A 8 -41.12 12.64 -5.19
CA VAL A 8 -41.69 11.35 -4.79
C VAL A 8 -42.18 11.41 -3.33
N LEU A 9 -41.37 11.97 -2.43
CA LEU A 9 -41.68 12.06 -1.00
C LEU A 9 -42.79 13.09 -0.69
N ASN A 10 -42.86 14.20 -1.44
CA ASN A 10 -43.88 15.25 -1.24
C ASN A 10 -45.29 14.86 -1.69
N ASN A 11 -45.43 13.74 -2.42
CA ASN A 11 -46.73 13.27 -2.91
C ASN A 11 -47.28 12.06 -2.15
N THR A 12 -46.59 11.60 -1.10
CA THR A 12 -47.12 10.57 -0.19
C THR A 12 -48.00 11.24 0.84
N ASN A 13 -49.27 10.86 0.87
CA ASN A 13 -50.27 11.44 1.77
C ASN A 13 -50.09 11.03 3.24
N ASN A 14 -49.12 10.17 3.54
CA ASN A 14 -48.93 9.63 4.87
C ASN A 14 -47.45 9.21 5.08
N PHE A 15 -46.84 9.70 6.17
CA PHE A 15 -45.48 9.31 6.60
C PHE A 15 -45.33 7.79 6.80
N ASN A 16 -46.40 7.12 7.20
CA ASN A 16 -46.42 5.67 7.38
C ASN A 16 -46.25 4.90 6.06
N ASP A 17 -46.71 5.44 4.93
CA ASP A 17 -46.57 4.81 3.61
C ASP A 17 -45.10 4.92 3.14
N VAL A 18 -44.46 6.07 3.36
CA VAL A 18 -43.02 6.25 3.08
C VAL A 18 -42.17 5.31 3.95
N LEU A 19 -42.53 5.20 5.24
CA LEU A 19 -41.82 4.33 6.17
C LEU A 19 -41.97 2.85 5.80
N ALA A 20 -43.15 2.44 5.32
CA ALA A 20 -43.43 1.09 4.86
C ALA A 20 -42.63 0.75 3.58
N ILE A 21 -42.53 1.69 2.63
CA ILE A 21 -41.75 1.55 1.42
C ILE A 21 -40.25 1.47 1.76
N LEU A 22 -39.75 2.36 2.63
CA LEU A 22 -38.35 2.32 3.09
C LEU A 22 -37.99 1.04 3.84
N LYS A 23 -38.89 0.55 4.71
CA LYS A 23 -38.72 -0.73 5.40
C LYS A 23 -38.68 -1.92 4.45
N LYS A 24 -39.58 -1.94 3.43
CA LYS A 24 -39.56 -2.98 2.40
C LYS A 24 -38.32 -2.90 1.55
N LEU A 25 -37.86 -1.71 1.12
CA LEU A 25 -36.62 -1.50 0.39
C LEU A 25 -35.41 -1.96 1.22
N LEU A 26 -35.31 -1.56 2.49
CA LEU A 26 -34.23 -1.98 3.39
C LEU A 26 -34.25 -3.49 3.65
N ALA A 27 -35.42 -4.10 3.77
CA ALA A 27 -35.54 -5.56 3.93
C ALA A 27 -35.15 -6.33 2.66
N LEU A 28 -35.36 -5.73 1.48
CA LEU A 28 -34.96 -6.29 0.20
C LEU A 28 -33.49 -6.09 -0.08
N MET A 29 -32.93 -4.98 0.39
CA MET A 29 -31.55 -4.62 0.15
C MET A 29 -30.56 -5.45 0.98
N GLY A 30 -31.02 -6.14 2.06
CA GLY A 30 -30.18 -7.02 2.84
C GLY A 30 -28.76 -6.47 3.11
N ASP A 31 -27.78 -7.29 3.02
CA ASP A 31 -26.39 -6.85 2.97
C ASP A 31 -26.03 -6.50 1.51
N LEU A 32 -26.14 -5.21 1.18
CA LEU A 32 -25.91 -4.67 -0.17
C LEU A 32 -24.52 -5.01 -0.74
N SER A 33 -23.58 -5.40 0.11
CA SER A 33 -22.25 -5.78 -0.30
C SER A 33 -22.19 -7.14 -1.02
N THR A 34 -23.24 -7.95 -0.90
CA THR A 34 -23.30 -9.32 -1.40
C THR A 34 -24.37 -9.55 -2.49
N LEU A 35 -25.22 -8.56 -2.77
CA LEU A 35 -26.30 -8.72 -3.76
C LEU A 35 -25.80 -8.42 -5.18
N ASP A 36 -26.04 -9.38 -6.06
CA ASP A 36 -25.93 -9.19 -7.51
C ASP A 36 -27.07 -8.27 -8.01
N SER A 37 -26.77 -7.39 -8.97
CA SER A 37 -27.74 -6.49 -9.58
C SER A 37 -28.95 -7.22 -10.18
N SER A 38 -28.76 -8.40 -10.75
CA SER A 38 -29.82 -9.24 -11.31
C SER A 38 -30.79 -9.73 -10.23
N GLU A 39 -30.32 -10.05 -9.04
CA GLU A 39 -31.18 -10.44 -7.92
C GLU A 39 -32.01 -9.27 -7.41
N VAL A 40 -31.42 -8.07 -7.32
CA VAL A 40 -32.15 -6.84 -6.95
C VAL A 40 -33.24 -6.51 -7.98
N LEU A 41 -32.96 -6.61 -9.27
CA LEU A 41 -33.91 -6.38 -10.34
C LEU A 41 -35.07 -7.37 -10.28
N LEU A 42 -34.80 -8.65 -10.06
CA LEU A 42 -35.80 -9.70 -9.93
C LEU A 42 -36.73 -9.42 -8.73
N ARG A 43 -36.20 -8.99 -7.59
CA ARG A 43 -36.96 -8.61 -6.40
C ARG A 43 -37.86 -7.37 -6.64
N ILE A 44 -37.33 -6.37 -7.39
CA ILE A 44 -38.15 -5.21 -7.78
C ILE A 44 -39.29 -5.62 -8.68
N ASP A 45 -39.06 -6.50 -9.65
CA ASP A 45 -40.12 -7.03 -10.52
C ASP A 45 -41.18 -7.83 -9.73
N GLU A 46 -40.76 -8.64 -8.75
CA GLU A 46 -41.68 -9.34 -7.84
C GLU A 46 -42.56 -8.36 -7.08
N ILE A 47 -41.99 -7.23 -6.59
CA ILE A 47 -42.79 -6.20 -5.87
C ILE A 47 -43.76 -5.51 -6.82
N ILE A 48 -43.29 -5.08 -8.01
CA ILE A 48 -44.16 -4.44 -9.00
C ILE A 48 -45.32 -5.35 -9.37
N ASN A 49 -45.08 -6.64 -9.57
CA ASN A 49 -46.08 -7.59 -10.01
C ASN A 49 -46.99 -8.08 -8.87
N SER A 50 -46.53 -8.19 -7.63
CA SER A 50 -47.28 -8.71 -6.50
C SER A 50 -48.14 -7.67 -5.77
N SER A 51 -47.80 -6.38 -5.91
CA SER A 51 -48.38 -5.30 -5.09
C SER A 51 -49.16 -4.26 -5.89
N VAL A 52 -49.50 -4.56 -7.14
CA VAL A 52 -50.25 -3.62 -8.02
C VAL A 52 -51.59 -3.14 -7.43
N ALA A 53 -52.22 -3.94 -6.57
CA ALA A 53 -53.46 -3.56 -5.91
C ALA A 53 -53.27 -2.55 -4.76
N ASP A 54 -52.08 -2.51 -4.16
CA ASP A 54 -51.78 -1.72 -2.96
C ASP A 54 -50.98 -0.44 -3.23
N PHE A 55 -50.44 -0.27 -4.46
CA PHE A 55 -49.66 0.87 -4.84
C PHE A 55 -50.42 1.79 -5.82
N ASN A 56 -50.31 3.10 -5.61
CA ASN A 56 -50.78 4.05 -6.59
C ASN A 56 -49.82 4.16 -7.80
N GLU A 57 -50.31 4.71 -8.93
CA GLU A 57 -49.53 4.80 -10.18
C GLU A 57 -48.16 5.49 -10.01
N LYS A 58 -48.05 6.46 -9.08
CA LYS A 58 -46.80 7.16 -8.81
C LYS A 58 -45.76 6.29 -8.11
N GLN A 59 -46.22 5.39 -7.22
CA GLN A 59 -45.32 4.44 -6.53
C GLN A 59 -44.83 3.39 -7.52
N ILE A 60 -45.72 2.89 -8.40
CA ILE A 60 -45.34 1.96 -9.47
C ILE A 60 -44.32 2.62 -10.40
N GLN A 61 -44.54 3.90 -10.76
CA GLN A 61 -43.56 4.61 -11.61
C GLN A 61 -42.21 4.79 -10.92
N ALA A 62 -42.18 5.12 -9.62
CA ALA A 62 -40.93 5.23 -8.87
C ALA A 62 -40.14 3.92 -8.84
N PHE A 63 -40.81 2.76 -8.72
CA PHE A 63 -40.14 1.46 -8.82
C PHE A 63 -39.58 1.17 -10.21
N LYS A 64 -40.32 1.56 -11.27
CA LYS A 64 -39.85 1.44 -12.65
C LYS A 64 -38.61 2.32 -12.90
N ASP A 65 -38.65 3.56 -12.41
CA ASP A 65 -37.54 4.50 -12.53
C ASP A 65 -36.29 3.99 -11.74
N LEU A 66 -36.48 3.40 -10.57
CA LEU A 66 -35.42 2.76 -9.79
C LEU A 66 -34.85 1.55 -10.54
N LYS A 67 -35.70 0.70 -11.12
CA LYS A 67 -35.28 -0.45 -11.92
C LYS A 67 -34.40 0.01 -13.09
N GLU A 68 -34.86 0.99 -13.87
CA GLU A 68 -34.11 1.55 -15.00
C GLU A 68 -32.75 2.12 -14.55
N ALA A 69 -32.71 2.82 -13.40
CA ALA A 69 -31.47 3.34 -12.84
C ALA A 69 -30.48 2.22 -12.45
N ILE A 70 -30.98 1.11 -11.88
CA ILE A 70 -30.20 -0.07 -11.53
C ILE A 70 -29.67 -0.77 -12.79
N GLU A 71 -30.51 -0.93 -13.82
CA GLU A 71 -30.10 -1.53 -15.11
C GLU A 71 -28.98 -0.73 -15.77
N VAL A 72 -29.10 0.59 -15.81
CA VAL A 72 -28.06 1.50 -16.36
C VAL A 72 -26.78 1.41 -15.53
N ALA A 73 -26.87 1.42 -14.21
CA ALA A 73 -25.73 1.30 -13.32
C ALA A 73 -25.04 -0.06 -13.43
N SER A 74 -25.82 -1.14 -13.52
CA SER A 74 -25.33 -2.50 -13.70
C SER A 74 -24.60 -2.67 -15.03
N ALA A 75 -25.14 -2.12 -16.11
CA ALA A 75 -24.48 -2.11 -17.42
C ALA A 75 -23.16 -1.33 -17.40
N ALA A 76 -23.11 -0.20 -16.69
CA ALA A 76 -21.90 0.60 -16.52
C ALA A 76 -20.87 -0.07 -15.61
N GLY A 77 -21.32 -0.89 -14.66
CA GLY A 77 -20.49 -1.57 -13.64
C GLY A 77 -20.18 -3.03 -13.94
N ALA A 78 -20.56 -3.55 -15.13
CA ALA A 78 -20.37 -4.96 -15.52
C ALA A 78 -21.08 -6.00 -14.65
N GLY A 79 -22.12 -5.63 -13.92
CA GLY A 79 -22.99 -6.56 -13.16
C GLY A 79 -22.38 -7.18 -11.90
N GLU A 80 -21.15 -6.80 -11.54
CA GLU A 80 -20.43 -7.33 -10.38
C GLU A 80 -20.61 -6.46 -9.12
N ASN A 81 -20.10 -6.98 -7.99
CA ASN A 81 -20.05 -6.23 -6.72
C ASN A 81 -19.46 -4.83 -6.93
N GLY A 82 -20.17 -3.80 -6.48
CA GLY A 82 -19.74 -2.41 -6.61
C GLY A 82 -20.51 -1.57 -7.62
N TRP A 83 -21.55 -2.11 -8.27
CA TRP A 83 -22.42 -1.34 -9.17
C TRP A 83 -23.19 -0.22 -8.44
N ILE A 84 -23.43 -0.37 -7.13
CA ILE A 84 -24.16 0.60 -6.29
C ILE A 84 -23.43 1.95 -6.24
N ASP A 85 -22.11 1.95 -6.27
CA ASP A 85 -21.31 3.18 -6.24
C ASP A 85 -21.49 4.06 -7.50
N THR A 86 -22.06 3.51 -8.57
CA THR A 86 -22.46 4.25 -9.77
C THR A 86 -23.81 4.96 -9.61
N LEU A 87 -24.66 4.52 -8.67
CA LEU A 87 -25.95 5.15 -8.39
C LEU A 87 -25.85 6.34 -7.44
N VAL A 88 -24.84 6.38 -6.59
CA VAL A 88 -24.66 7.46 -5.62
C VAL A 88 -23.97 8.64 -6.31
N LEU A 89 -24.67 9.76 -6.40
CA LEU A 89 -24.11 11.01 -6.95
C LEU A 89 -23.54 11.88 -5.84
N THR A 90 -22.36 12.43 -6.07
CA THR A 90 -21.79 13.51 -5.26
C THR A 90 -22.51 14.83 -5.50
N LEU A 91 -22.25 15.84 -4.67
CA LEU A 91 -22.78 17.19 -4.84
C LEU A 91 -22.40 17.82 -6.19
N THR A 92 -21.31 17.36 -6.81
CA THR A 92 -20.86 17.82 -8.14
C THR A 92 -21.52 17.08 -9.30
N GLY A 93 -22.43 16.14 -9.02
CA GLY A 93 -23.12 15.33 -10.03
C GLY A 93 -22.30 14.17 -10.60
N GLU A 94 -21.15 13.91 -10.03
CA GLU A 94 -20.28 12.79 -10.36
C GLU A 94 -20.69 11.56 -9.52
N ASN A 95 -20.68 10.34 -10.08
CA ASN A 95 -20.99 9.16 -9.29
C ASN A 95 -19.83 8.82 -8.31
N LEU A 96 -20.16 8.08 -7.25
CA LEU A 96 -19.21 7.77 -6.18
C LEU A 96 -18.01 6.97 -6.71
N ARG A 97 -18.19 6.13 -7.73
CA ARG A 97 -17.10 5.38 -8.36
C ARG A 97 -16.09 6.32 -9.03
N GLU A 98 -16.55 7.26 -9.83
CA GLU A 98 -15.68 8.23 -10.48
C GLU A 98 -15.01 9.16 -9.47
N PHE A 99 -15.74 9.56 -8.43
CA PHE A 99 -15.17 10.32 -7.32
C PHE A 99 -14.06 9.54 -6.60
N ASN A 100 -14.29 8.26 -6.28
CA ASN A 100 -13.32 7.40 -5.62
C ASN A 100 -12.06 7.16 -6.48
N LYS A 101 -12.19 7.13 -7.82
CA LYS A 101 -11.03 7.05 -8.71
C LYS A 101 -10.11 8.26 -8.62
N LYS A 102 -10.65 9.42 -8.25
CA LYS A 102 -9.91 10.69 -8.10
C LYS A 102 -9.36 10.89 -6.69
N THR A 103 -9.84 10.13 -5.70
CA THR A 103 -9.38 10.26 -4.32
C THR A 103 -8.18 9.35 -4.05
N ILE A 104 -7.22 9.89 -3.30
CA ILE A 104 -6.05 9.11 -2.85
C ILE A 104 -6.39 8.50 -1.49
N SER A 105 -6.50 7.18 -1.45
CA SER A 105 -6.70 6.45 -0.19
C SER A 105 -5.39 6.38 0.60
N THR A 106 -5.47 6.43 1.93
CA THR A 106 -4.31 6.23 2.79
C THR A 106 -4.42 4.85 3.46
N LEU A 107 -3.37 4.06 3.34
CA LEU A 107 -3.21 2.73 3.92
C LEU A 107 -2.22 2.77 5.08
N ASP A 108 -2.39 1.91 6.08
CA ASP A 108 -1.52 1.92 7.25
C ASP A 108 -0.16 1.30 6.97
N CYS A 109 -0.13 0.20 6.22
CA CYS A 109 1.13 -0.46 5.84
C CYS A 109 1.09 -1.03 4.42
N ILE A 110 2.25 -1.54 3.99
CA ILE A 110 2.40 -2.09 2.63
C ILE A 110 1.55 -3.34 2.41
N ASP A 111 1.28 -4.13 3.45
CA ASP A 111 0.48 -5.35 3.37
C ASP A 111 -0.98 -5.05 2.99
N ASP A 112 -1.48 -3.86 3.31
CA ASP A 112 -2.85 -3.44 2.96
C ASP A 112 -3.04 -3.27 1.44
N LEU A 113 -1.95 -3.19 0.67
CA LEU A 113 -2.02 -3.18 -0.80
C LEU A 113 -2.61 -4.47 -1.36
N ALA A 114 -2.41 -5.60 -0.68
CA ALA A 114 -2.92 -6.91 -1.11
C ALA A 114 -4.46 -6.96 -1.11
N THR A 115 -5.11 -6.22 -0.22
CA THR A 115 -6.58 -6.16 -0.10
C THR A 115 -7.19 -4.95 -0.80
N THR A 116 -6.34 -4.05 -1.32
CA THR A 116 -6.78 -2.84 -1.99
C THR A 116 -7.15 -3.15 -3.43
N LEU A 117 -8.43 -2.91 -3.81
CA LEU A 117 -8.91 -3.15 -5.17
C LEU A 117 -8.08 -2.38 -6.20
N PRO A 118 -7.38 -3.05 -7.13
CA PRO A 118 -6.53 -2.39 -8.11
C PRO A 118 -7.33 -1.95 -9.35
N TRP A 119 -6.98 -0.79 -9.92
CA TRP A 119 -7.34 -0.39 -11.29
C TRP A 119 -6.25 0.50 -11.88
N PRO A 120 -6.07 0.52 -13.21
CA PRO A 120 -5.01 1.30 -13.85
C PRO A 120 -5.02 2.77 -13.44
N GLY A 121 -3.89 3.26 -12.94
CA GLY A 121 -3.72 4.62 -12.47
C GLY A 121 -4.23 4.91 -11.06
N ARG A 122 -4.82 3.94 -10.34
CA ARG A 122 -5.16 4.12 -8.94
C ARG A 122 -3.93 4.50 -8.14
N THR A 123 -4.05 5.57 -7.36
CA THR A 123 -2.99 6.07 -6.49
C THR A 123 -3.41 5.88 -5.03
N VAL A 124 -2.50 5.39 -4.20
CA VAL A 124 -2.68 5.26 -2.76
C VAL A 124 -1.43 5.75 -2.02
N ASN A 125 -1.63 6.27 -0.81
CA ASN A 125 -0.54 6.59 0.10
C ASN A 125 -0.43 5.49 1.16
N VAL A 126 0.74 4.90 1.28
CA VAL A 126 1.07 3.94 2.33
C VAL A 126 1.87 4.66 3.41
N ARG A 127 1.44 4.59 4.67
CA ARG A 127 2.09 5.29 5.78
C ARG A 127 3.44 4.70 6.14
N SER A 128 3.54 3.39 6.07
CA SER A 128 4.77 2.69 6.46
C SER A 128 4.91 1.34 5.77
N VAL A 129 6.13 0.80 5.74
CA VAL A 129 6.35 -0.60 5.35
C VAL A 129 5.83 -1.53 6.43
N ILE A 130 6.22 -1.29 7.69
CA ILE A 130 5.76 -2.07 8.84
C ILE A 130 4.68 -1.26 9.56
N LYS A 131 3.55 -1.90 9.85
CA LYS A 131 2.41 -1.25 10.52
C LYS A 131 2.85 -0.50 11.79
N ASP A 132 2.29 0.68 11.99
CA ASP A 132 2.50 1.58 13.14
C ASP A 132 3.93 2.11 13.34
N LYS A 133 4.86 1.86 12.40
CA LYS A 133 6.24 2.34 12.50
C LYS A 133 6.49 3.67 11.76
N HIS A 134 5.61 4.06 10.85
CA HIS A 134 5.65 5.34 10.11
C HIS A 134 6.95 5.57 9.31
N LEU A 135 7.60 4.49 8.85
CA LEU A 135 8.84 4.51 8.08
C LEU A 135 8.68 3.77 6.75
N GLY A 136 9.40 4.21 5.74
CA GLY A 136 9.46 3.57 4.43
C GLY A 136 8.16 3.64 3.61
N GLY A 137 7.16 4.35 4.08
CA GLY A 137 5.91 4.59 3.36
C GLY A 137 6.11 5.35 2.06
N GLY A 138 5.03 5.73 1.42
CA GLY A 138 5.08 6.52 0.19
C GLY A 138 3.87 6.34 -0.68
N THR A 139 3.91 6.97 -1.84
CA THR A 139 2.82 6.91 -2.82
C THR A 139 3.03 5.73 -3.77
N PHE A 140 2.01 4.92 -3.95
CA PHE A 140 1.97 3.81 -4.90
C PHE A 140 0.93 4.07 -5.97
N VAL A 141 1.26 3.72 -7.21
CA VAL A 141 0.35 3.75 -8.36
C VAL A 141 0.19 2.35 -8.90
N PHE A 142 -1.06 1.93 -9.13
CA PHE A 142 -1.31 0.67 -9.79
C PHE A 142 -1.04 0.76 -11.29
N SER A 143 -0.24 -0.17 -11.79
CA SER A 143 0.07 -0.35 -13.20
C SER A 143 -0.36 -1.75 -13.65
N ALA A 144 -1.09 -1.84 -14.73
CA ALA A 144 -1.40 -3.10 -15.39
C ALA A 144 -0.18 -3.71 -16.11
N ASP A 145 0.93 -2.95 -16.20
CA ASP A 145 2.18 -3.43 -16.78
C ASP A 145 2.84 -4.43 -15.81
N SER A 146 2.89 -5.69 -16.21
CA SER A 146 3.51 -6.80 -15.49
C SER A 146 5.00 -6.98 -15.82
N SER A 147 5.61 -6.08 -16.60
CA SER A 147 7.04 -6.19 -16.98
C SER A 147 7.97 -5.94 -15.79
N LYS A 148 7.51 -5.22 -14.77
CA LYS A 148 8.27 -4.97 -13.55
C LYS A 148 8.23 -6.18 -12.62
N VAL A 149 9.39 -6.64 -12.19
CA VAL A 149 9.52 -7.77 -11.26
C VAL A 149 9.16 -7.33 -9.85
N PRO A 150 8.14 -7.91 -9.21
CA PRO A 150 7.80 -7.57 -7.83
C PRO A 150 8.95 -7.92 -6.86
N ASP A 151 9.32 -6.98 -6.00
CA ASP A 151 10.24 -7.18 -4.88
C ASP A 151 9.54 -7.11 -3.51
N GLY A 152 8.23 -6.84 -3.53
CA GLY A 152 7.40 -6.74 -2.34
C GLY A 152 7.45 -5.38 -1.63
N TYR A 153 8.26 -4.43 -2.10
CA TYR A 153 8.52 -3.14 -1.42
C TYR A 153 8.42 -1.94 -2.36
N ILE A 154 9.18 -1.93 -3.44
CA ILE A 154 9.13 -0.89 -4.46
C ILE A 154 8.10 -1.25 -5.52
N VAL A 155 8.03 -2.52 -5.86
CA VAL A 155 7.00 -3.09 -6.73
C VAL A 155 6.31 -4.23 -6.00
N VAL A 156 5.03 -4.08 -5.72
CA VAL A 156 4.21 -5.05 -4.98
C VAL A 156 3.23 -5.69 -5.94
N ALA A 157 3.25 -7.02 -6.00
CA ALA A 157 2.35 -7.78 -6.87
C ALA A 157 0.88 -7.57 -6.47
N ALA A 158 0.02 -7.46 -7.47
CA ALA A 158 -1.42 -7.37 -7.29
C ALA A 158 -2.17 -8.12 -8.40
N ASN A 159 -3.47 -8.32 -8.22
CA ASN A 159 -4.28 -8.95 -9.27
C ASN A 159 -4.33 -8.04 -10.52
N GLY A 160 -3.93 -8.60 -11.66
CA GLY A 160 -3.93 -7.89 -12.94
C GLY A 160 -2.81 -6.87 -13.14
N GLY A 161 -1.76 -6.86 -12.29
CA GLY A 161 -0.62 -5.94 -12.43
C GLY A 161 0.20 -5.78 -11.16
N ASN A 162 0.75 -4.59 -10.97
CA ASN A 162 1.62 -4.27 -9.85
C ASN A 162 1.30 -2.90 -9.25
N TRP A 163 1.42 -2.78 -7.95
CA TRP A 163 1.56 -1.50 -7.27
C TRP A 163 3.02 -1.05 -7.38
N VAL A 164 3.25 0.12 -7.91
CA VAL A 164 4.59 0.67 -8.13
C VAL A 164 4.76 1.91 -7.26
N LYS A 165 5.74 1.90 -6.38
CA LYS A 165 6.08 3.04 -5.55
C LYS A 165 6.63 4.17 -6.42
N ILE A 166 6.08 5.37 -6.26
CA ILE A 166 6.67 6.58 -6.85
C ILE A 166 7.84 6.98 -5.96
N THR A 167 9.04 6.71 -6.45
CA THR A 167 10.27 7.10 -5.75
C THR A 167 10.81 8.40 -6.33
N VAL A 168 11.20 9.33 -5.45
CA VAL A 168 11.74 10.63 -5.87
C VAL A 168 13.23 10.53 -6.23
N ALA A 169 13.94 9.55 -5.63
CA ALA A 169 15.36 9.34 -5.83
C ALA A 169 15.73 7.86 -5.67
N PHE A 170 16.64 7.57 -4.75
CA PHE A 170 17.07 6.20 -4.48
C PHE A 170 16.29 5.63 -3.29
N PRO A 171 15.76 4.39 -3.39
CA PRO A 171 15.19 3.69 -2.25
C PRO A 171 16.21 3.52 -1.14
N THR A 172 15.77 3.69 0.09
CA THR A 172 16.60 3.55 1.30
C THR A 172 16.25 2.27 2.06
N ILE A 173 17.03 1.92 3.06
CA ILE A 173 16.75 0.78 3.95
C ILE A 173 15.34 0.87 4.58
N ASP A 174 14.87 2.08 4.90
CA ASP A 174 13.52 2.28 5.45
C ASP A 174 12.43 1.80 4.49
N ASP A 175 12.65 1.93 3.17
CA ASP A 175 11.73 1.46 2.13
C ASP A 175 11.62 -0.08 2.07
N PHE A 176 12.56 -0.79 2.69
CA PHE A 176 12.61 -2.25 2.77
C PHE A 176 12.32 -2.77 4.19
N GLY A 177 11.76 -1.92 5.05
CA GLY A 177 11.38 -2.28 6.40
C GLY A 177 12.49 -2.18 7.43
N GLY A 178 13.55 -1.42 7.15
CA GLY A 178 14.50 -1.00 8.17
C GLY A 178 13.82 -0.02 9.14
N LEU A 179 13.99 -0.23 10.42
CA LEU A 179 13.43 0.66 11.45
C LEU A 179 14.50 1.60 11.97
N GLY A 180 15.72 1.09 12.20
CA GLY A 180 16.72 1.80 12.94
C GLY A 180 16.23 2.21 14.33
N ASP A 181 17.10 2.73 15.16
CA ASP A 181 16.78 3.29 16.49
C ASP A 181 15.97 2.38 17.45
N ASP A 182 15.34 1.31 16.97
CA ASP A 182 14.66 0.31 17.80
C ASP A 182 15.71 -0.67 18.35
N PRO A 183 16.00 -0.65 19.66
CA PRO A 183 17.04 -1.50 20.23
C PRO A 183 16.74 -2.98 20.16
N ASN A 184 15.51 -3.38 19.90
CA ASN A 184 15.09 -4.79 19.84
C ASN A 184 14.91 -5.29 18.42
N TYR A 185 15.01 -4.41 17.42
CA TYR A 185 14.82 -4.77 16.02
C TYR A 185 16.14 -5.15 15.35
N ASP A 186 16.09 -6.14 14.46
CA ASP A 186 17.18 -6.54 13.60
C ASP A 186 16.94 -6.05 12.17
N ASP A 187 17.74 -5.09 11.73
CA ASP A 187 17.61 -4.50 10.41
C ASP A 187 18.27 -5.35 9.31
N ALA A 188 18.93 -6.46 9.62
CA ALA A 188 19.68 -7.26 8.65
C ALA A 188 18.79 -7.75 7.49
N ASP A 189 17.53 -8.12 7.76
CA ASP A 189 16.60 -8.52 6.69
C ASP A 189 16.25 -7.37 5.75
N ALA A 190 16.16 -6.14 6.24
CA ALA A 190 15.95 -4.97 5.40
C ALA A 190 17.14 -4.73 4.47
N PHE A 191 18.38 -4.89 4.97
CA PHE A 191 19.58 -4.83 4.14
C PHE A 191 19.59 -5.90 3.06
N ILE A 192 19.25 -7.16 3.42
CA ILE A 192 19.20 -8.29 2.47
C ILE A 192 18.16 -8.01 1.37
N ARG A 193 16.95 -7.57 1.74
CA ARG A 193 15.91 -7.21 0.79
C ARG A 193 16.32 -6.09 -0.14
N CYS A 194 16.92 -5.05 0.40
CA CYS A 194 17.47 -3.93 -0.35
C CYS A 194 18.57 -4.39 -1.32
N ALA A 195 19.49 -5.27 -0.88
CA ALA A 195 20.53 -5.83 -1.72
C ALA A 195 19.98 -6.65 -2.90
N LEU A 196 18.90 -7.39 -2.68
CA LEU A 196 18.27 -8.25 -3.69
C LEU A 196 17.36 -7.47 -4.65
N SER A 197 16.84 -6.31 -4.25
CA SER A 197 15.92 -5.53 -5.09
C SER A 197 16.62 -5.01 -6.36
N PRO A 198 15.98 -5.17 -7.53
CA PRO A 198 16.49 -4.61 -8.78
C PRO A 198 16.35 -3.08 -8.85
N TYR A 199 15.66 -2.46 -7.90
CA TYR A 199 15.34 -1.03 -7.91
C TYR A 199 16.29 -0.16 -7.11
N THR A 200 17.25 -0.74 -6.40
CA THR A 200 18.22 -0.01 -5.54
C THR A 200 19.48 0.42 -6.25
N GLY A 201 19.66 0.06 -7.53
CA GLY A 201 20.88 0.40 -8.29
C GLY A 201 22.15 -0.26 -7.72
N SER A 202 23.27 0.47 -7.80
CA SER A 202 24.58 -0.04 -7.40
C SER A 202 24.87 0.11 -5.90
N ASN A 203 24.01 0.78 -5.15
CA ASN A 203 24.25 1.08 -3.74
C ASN A 203 23.01 0.80 -2.89
N ILE A 204 23.26 0.41 -1.65
CA ILE A 204 22.31 0.38 -0.55
C ILE A 204 22.40 1.76 0.12
N TYR A 205 21.33 2.53 0.05
CA TYR A 205 21.26 3.85 0.66
C TYR A 205 20.63 3.75 2.06
N LEU A 206 21.29 4.36 3.03
CA LEU A 206 20.75 4.55 4.37
C LEU A 206 19.84 5.79 4.38
N ALA A 207 18.94 5.86 5.35
CA ALA A 207 18.02 6.99 5.43
C ALA A 207 18.77 8.32 5.67
N ASN A 208 18.28 9.40 5.05
CA ASN A 208 18.85 10.75 5.25
C ASN A 208 18.29 11.36 6.57
N ARG A 209 18.55 10.66 7.66
CA ARG A 209 18.23 11.09 9.03
C ARG A 209 19.24 10.49 10.00
N GLN A 210 19.37 11.06 11.18
CA GLN A 210 20.19 10.44 12.21
C GLN A 210 19.52 9.15 12.68
N VAL A 211 20.18 8.00 12.49
CA VAL A 211 19.63 6.69 12.77
C VAL A 211 20.72 5.65 13.02
N GLU A 212 20.45 4.71 13.92
CA GLU A 212 21.29 3.57 14.24
C GLU A 212 20.63 2.27 13.77
N TYR A 213 21.08 1.71 12.67
CA TYR A 213 20.65 0.37 12.21
C TYR A 213 21.43 -0.70 12.94
N ARG A 214 20.76 -1.77 13.32
CA ARG A 214 21.34 -2.88 14.10
C ARG A 214 21.20 -4.19 13.34
N ILE A 215 22.29 -4.94 13.27
CA ILE A 215 22.33 -6.25 12.61
C ILE A 215 22.89 -7.30 13.56
N ASN A 216 22.31 -8.51 13.53
CA ASN A 216 22.74 -9.68 14.30
C ASN A 216 23.01 -10.91 13.43
N LYS A 217 23.07 -10.74 12.11
CA LYS A 217 23.42 -11.79 11.16
C LYS A 217 24.15 -11.23 9.95
N GLN A 218 24.79 -12.12 9.21
CA GLN A 218 25.52 -11.75 8.00
C GLN A 218 24.61 -11.18 6.92
N VAL A 219 25.03 -10.10 6.31
CA VAL A 219 24.35 -9.43 5.18
C VAL A 219 25.20 -9.59 3.92
N ASP A 220 24.67 -10.23 2.90
CA ASP A 220 25.26 -10.29 1.58
C ASP A 220 24.76 -9.10 0.73
N CYS A 221 25.66 -8.15 0.47
CA CYS A 221 25.34 -6.92 -0.26
C CYS A 221 25.25 -7.10 -1.78
N LYS A 222 25.50 -8.31 -2.30
CA LYS A 222 25.37 -8.62 -3.73
C LYS A 222 26.17 -7.69 -4.67
N GLY A 223 27.32 -7.23 -4.23
CA GLY A 223 28.16 -6.30 -5.00
C GLY A 223 27.70 -4.84 -4.93
N LYS A 224 26.70 -4.51 -4.11
CA LYS A 224 26.26 -3.13 -3.92
C LYS A 224 27.10 -2.43 -2.85
N GLY A 225 27.40 -1.14 -3.07
CA GLY A 225 28.01 -0.28 -2.07
C GLY A 225 27.06 0.03 -0.92
N ILE A 226 27.56 0.65 0.14
CA ILE A 226 26.75 1.15 1.26
C ILE A 226 27.00 2.64 1.43
N VAL A 227 25.94 3.44 1.29
CA VAL A 227 26.03 4.90 1.30
C VAL A 227 25.13 5.46 2.40
N GLY A 228 25.76 6.15 3.36
CA GLY A 228 25.04 6.82 4.43
C GLY A 228 24.43 8.16 4.00
N GLY A 229 23.62 8.75 4.88
CA GLY A 229 22.95 10.04 4.67
C GLY A 229 23.87 11.26 4.85
N GLY A 230 25.18 11.06 5.07
CA GLY A 230 26.14 12.13 5.27
C GLY A 230 26.52 12.36 6.71
N PHE A 231 27.06 13.55 6.98
CA PHE A 231 27.50 13.97 8.31
C PHE A 231 26.70 15.18 8.79
N SER A 232 26.29 15.14 10.05
CA SER A 232 25.75 16.29 10.74
C SER A 232 26.83 16.95 11.60
N ARG A 233 26.88 18.29 11.62
CA ARG A 233 27.76 19.04 12.52
C ARG A 233 26.94 19.59 13.70
N GLN A 234 27.30 19.13 14.89
CA GLN A 234 26.86 19.78 16.14
C GLN A 234 28.08 20.28 16.90
N ASN A 235 28.11 21.56 17.27
CA ASN A 235 29.16 22.15 18.11
C ASN A 235 30.61 21.87 17.61
N ALA A 236 30.86 22.08 16.31
CA ALA A 236 32.13 21.87 15.64
C ALA A 236 32.63 20.41 15.54
N THR A 237 31.86 19.44 16.03
CA THR A 237 32.19 18.01 15.85
C THR A 237 31.30 17.44 14.74
N ALA A 238 31.90 16.73 13.79
CA ALA A 238 31.19 16.04 12.74
C ALA A 238 30.80 14.63 13.22
N TYR A 239 29.55 14.28 13.09
CA TYR A 239 29.03 12.94 13.37
C TYR A 239 28.41 12.35 12.11
N ALA A 240 28.65 11.07 11.84
CA ALA A 240 27.89 10.37 10.81
C ALA A 240 26.40 10.37 11.17
N MET A 241 25.55 10.64 10.18
CA MET A 241 24.10 10.58 10.39
C MET A 241 23.62 9.14 10.62
N ASN A 242 24.36 8.17 10.08
CA ASN A 242 24.01 6.77 10.20
C ASN A 242 25.12 5.99 10.91
N SER A 243 24.68 5.13 11.83
CA SER A 243 25.53 4.11 12.45
C SER A 243 25.00 2.72 12.10
N LEU A 244 25.92 1.84 11.68
CA LEU A 244 25.65 0.42 11.53
C LEU A 244 26.21 -0.30 12.76
N LYS A 245 25.36 -0.79 13.61
CA LYS A 245 25.74 -1.48 14.85
C LYS A 245 25.69 -3.00 14.64
N VAL A 246 26.87 -3.60 14.72
CA VAL A 246 27.04 -5.05 14.67
C VAL A 246 26.87 -5.61 16.07
N ARG A 247 25.92 -6.53 16.24
CA ARG A 247 25.56 -7.18 17.52
C ARG A 247 26.00 -8.63 17.54
N PRO A 248 26.01 -9.28 18.73
CA PRO A 248 26.11 -10.74 18.82
C PRO A 248 25.02 -11.41 17.99
N GLY A 249 25.41 -12.40 17.19
CA GLY A 249 24.46 -13.08 16.30
C GLY A 249 25.14 -14.13 15.41
N ASP A 250 24.44 -14.57 14.37
CA ASP A 250 24.94 -15.59 13.45
C ASP A 250 25.54 -14.96 12.18
N TYR A 251 26.86 -14.99 12.11
CA TYR A 251 27.63 -14.53 10.96
C TYR A 251 28.34 -15.70 10.24
N SER A 252 27.76 -16.87 10.33
CA SER A 252 28.27 -18.07 9.66
C SER A 252 28.09 -17.99 8.14
N ASN A 253 29.00 -18.61 7.41
CA ASN A 253 28.97 -18.71 5.96
C ASN A 253 29.51 -20.08 5.52
N SER A 254 28.96 -20.63 4.45
CA SER A 254 29.48 -21.86 3.83
C SER A 254 30.92 -21.72 3.33
N ASN A 255 31.32 -20.52 2.94
CA ASN A 255 32.72 -20.18 2.70
C ASN A 255 33.37 -19.72 4.02
N THR A 256 34.27 -20.52 4.57
CA THR A 256 34.96 -20.26 5.85
C THR A 256 35.71 -18.93 5.87
N LEU A 257 36.18 -18.42 4.72
CA LEU A 257 36.83 -17.13 4.60
C LEU A 257 35.88 -15.94 4.79
N LEU A 258 34.59 -16.18 4.77
CA LEU A 258 33.53 -15.19 4.99
C LEU A 258 32.85 -15.34 6.36
N ASN A 259 33.27 -16.30 7.17
CA ASN A 259 32.79 -16.44 8.54
C ASN A 259 33.16 -15.23 9.39
N ASN A 260 32.28 -14.87 10.31
CA ASN A 260 32.46 -13.75 11.23
C ASN A 260 32.63 -12.39 10.52
N VAL A 261 32.03 -12.23 9.36
CA VAL A 261 31.98 -10.95 8.64
C VAL A 261 30.55 -10.45 8.60
N ALA A 262 30.29 -9.26 9.07
CA ALA A 262 28.93 -8.69 9.14
C ALA A 262 28.34 -8.39 7.76
N PHE A 263 29.13 -7.72 6.90
CA PHE A 263 28.73 -7.40 5.54
C PHE A 263 29.72 -8.00 4.54
N ILE A 264 29.24 -8.84 3.64
CA ILE A 264 30.03 -9.50 2.60
C ILE A 264 29.60 -9.04 1.20
N ASN A 265 30.46 -9.28 0.22
CA ASN A 265 30.23 -8.91 -1.17
C ASN A 265 29.82 -7.42 -1.30
N VAL A 266 30.47 -6.56 -0.53
CA VAL A 266 30.23 -5.12 -0.56
C VAL A 266 30.86 -4.53 -1.80
N GLY A 267 30.14 -3.71 -2.54
CA GLY A 267 30.60 -3.05 -3.74
C GLY A 267 31.67 -1.96 -3.47
N ALA A 268 32.08 -1.29 -4.52
CA ALA A 268 33.22 -0.37 -4.50
C ALA A 268 33.00 0.91 -3.64
N GLU A 269 31.77 1.25 -3.26
CA GLU A 269 31.49 2.50 -2.54
C GLU A 269 31.00 2.23 -1.13
N VAL A 270 31.75 2.68 -0.12
CA VAL A 270 31.31 2.74 1.27
C VAL A 270 31.69 4.11 1.81
N ARG A 271 30.67 4.92 2.18
CA ARG A 271 30.89 6.27 2.66
C ARG A 271 29.78 6.80 3.54
N ASP A 272 30.08 7.88 4.25
CA ASP A 272 29.12 8.68 5.01
C ASP A 272 28.37 7.90 6.10
N LEU A 273 29.03 6.90 6.69
CA LEU A 273 28.48 6.08 7.77
C LEU A 273 29.53 5.76 8.84
N GLN A 274 29.06 5.34 9.99
CA GLN A 274 29.88 4.81 11.08
C GLN A 274 29.57 3.34 11.28
N LEU A 275 30.59 2.50 11.40
CA LEU A 275 30.45 1.10 11.78
C LEU A 275 30.90 0.89 13.22
N VAL A 276 30.01 0.34 14.03
CA VAL A 276 30.21 0.20 15.48
C VAL A 276 29.92 -1.23 15.91
N SER A 277 30.78 -1.78 16.76
CA SER A 277 30.51 -3.04 17.49
C SER A 277 29.70 -2.74 18.76
N GLU A 278 28.58 -3.43 18.94
CA GLU A 278 27.71 -3.27 20.11
C GLU A 278 27.59 -4.60 20.85
N GLY A 279 28.35 -4.77 21.95
CA GLY A 279 28.28 -5.94 22.81
C GLY A 279 28.85 -7.24 22.25
N VAL A 280 29.66 -7.15 21.18
CA VAL A 280 30.31 -8.30 20.56
C VAL A 280 31.56 -8.65 21.35
N SER A 281 31.64 -9.89 21.87
CA SER A 281 32.79 -10.42 22.57
C SER A 281 33.76 -11.19 21.67
N GLU A 282 33.41 -11.43 20.42
CA GLU A 282 34.15 -12.23 19.45
C GLU A 282 34.72 -11.34 18.33
N ASN A 283 35.76 -11.86 17.61
CA ASN A 283 36.36 -11.19 16.48
C ASN A 283 35.41 -11.22 15.26
N ILE A 284 34.46 -10.26 15.17
CA ILE A 284 33.62 -10.06 14.00
C ILE A 284 34.20 -8.92 13.19
N SER A 285 34.49 -9.19 11.92
CA SER A 285 34.90 -8.18 10.96
C SER A 285 33.66 -7.43 10.45
N GLY A 286 33.68 -6.10 10.43
CA GLY A 286 32.54 -5.30 10.00
C GLY A 286 32.22 -5.43 8.52
N LEU A 287 33.22 -5.32 7.65
CA LEU A 287 33.07 -5.27 6.20
C LEU A 287 34.11 -6.13 5.49
N LYS A 288 33.68 -6.88 4.49
CA LYS A 288 34.53 -7.45 3.47
C LYS A 288 34.15 -6.90 2.10
N VAL A 289 35.08 -6.21 1.47
CA VAL A 289 34.88 -5.59 0.16
C VAL A 289 35.50 -6.46 -0.90
N ASP A 290 34.76 -6.77 -1.93
CA ASP A 290 35.22 -7.47 -3.12
C ASP A 290 35.26 -6.47 -4.30
N GLY A 291 36.42 -5.93 -4.64
CA GLY A 291 36.54 -5.04 -5.78
C GLY A 291 37.95 -4.44 -5.96
N TYR A 292 38.28 -4.11 -7.21
CA TYR A 292 39.60 -3.59 -7.59
C TYR A 292 39.77 -2.09 -7.35
N ASN A 293 38.73 -1.32 -7.13
CA ASN A 293 38.78 0.13 -6.89
C ASN A 293 37.91 0.49 -5.72
N PHE A 294 38.42 0.38 -4.52
CA PHE A 294 37.72 0.71 -3.30
C PHE A 294 38.12 2.09 -2.79
N THR A 295 37.16 2.93 -2.49
CA THR A 295 37.37 4.23 -1.87
C THR A 295 36.68 4.26 -0.52
N LEU A 296 37.45 4.33 0.57
CA LEU A 296 36.95 4.75 1.88
C LEU A 296 37.12 6.27 1.97
N SER A 297 36.00 7.00 2.03
CA SER A 297 36.03 8.43 2.29
C SER A 297 35.33 8.73 3.61
N ASN A 298 35.96 9.53 4.43
CA ASN A 298 35.42 10.07 5.69
C ASN A 298 34.46 11.23 5.43
#